data_cccb00e95789c2b76d20462c49794b50
#
_entry.id   cccb00e95789c2b76d20462c49794b50
#
_cell.length_a   1.000
_cell.length_b   1.000
_cell.length_c   1.000
_cell.angle_alpha   90.00
_cell.angle_beta   90.00
_cell.angle_gamma   90.00
#
_symmetry.space_group_name_H-M   'P 1'
#
loop_
_entity.id
_entity.type
_entity.pdbx_description
1 polymer ?
#
loop_
_entity_poly.entity_id
_entity_poly.type
_entity_poly.pdbx_seq_one_letter_code
_entity_poly.pdbx_strand_id
1 'polypeptide(L)'
;MPLTTRAVTLALAAVISIAGLSACSSGPDAVTDVSVASSATVLAESGITVIDVRTPTEYASGHLAHAVNIDVNDATFDRQVTALPKDGTYFVYCHSGNRSAVATERMAKLGFTKIYNLKGGVADWQANGGALVTS
;
A
#
# COMPACT_ATOMS: atom_id res chain seq x y z
N MET A 1 -35.84 -70.51 -15.56
CA MET A 1 -34.61 -70.06 -14.91
C MET A 1 -34.28 -68.67 -15.45
N PRO A 2 -34.58 -67.60 -14.78
CA PRO A 2 -34.14 -66.29 -15.28
C PRO A 2 -32.79 -65.91 -14.71
N LEU A 3 -31.87 -65.57 -15.61
CA LEU A 3 -30.58 -64.97 -15.25
C LEU A 3 -30.78 -63.49 -14.86
N THR A 4 -30.40 -63.18 -13.65
CA THR A 4 -30.36 -61.78 -13.18
C THR A 4 -29.02 -61.17 -13.58
N THR A 5 -29.10 -60.25 -14.54
CA THR A 5 -27.98 -59.44 -14.94
C THR A 5 -27.81 -58.28 -13.94
N ARG A 6 -26.72 -58.30 -13.17
CA ARG A 6 -26.35 -57.17 -12.30
C ARG A 6 -25.61 -56.12 -13.13
N ALA A 7 -26.25 -54.97 -13.30
CA ALA A 7 -25.61 -53.80 -13.86
C ALA A 7 -24.65 -53.21 -12.83
N VAL A 8 -23.37 -53.18 -13.14
CA VAL A 8 -22.36 -52.46 -12.37
C VAL A 8 -22.30 -51.04 -12.89
N THR A 9 -22.84 -50.12 -12.08
CA THR A 9 -22.74 -48.69 -12.38
C THR A 9 -21.35 -48.20 -11.94
N LEU A 10 -20.49 -47.91 -12.87
CA LEU A 10 -19.24 -47.17 -12.60
C LEU A 10 -19.57 -45.70 -12.32
N ALA A 11 -19.42 -45.30 -11.07
CA ALA A 11 -19.44 -43.90 -10.70
C ALA A 11 -18.05 -43.28 -11.05
N LEU A 12 -18.05 -42.46 -12.09
CA LEU A 12 -16.88 -41.68 -12.47
C LEU A 12 -16.77 -40.46 -11.53
N ALA A 13 -15.95 -40.53 -10.52
CA ALA A 13 -15.60 -39.39 -9.67
C ALA A 13 -14.69 -38.44 -10.43
N ALA A 14 -15.26 -37.37 -10.96
CA ALA A 14 -14.51 -36.27 -11.51
C ALA A 14 -13.87 -35.46 -10.36
N VAL A 15 -12.59 -35.67 -10.14
CA VAL A 15 -11.79 -34.83 -9.26
C VAL A 15 -11.52 -33.51 -9.99
N ILE A 16 -12.29 -32.48 -9.69
CA ILE A 16 -12.01 -31.12 -10.14
C ILE A 16 -10.88 -30.60 -9.25
N SER A 17 -9.66 -30.69 -9.75
CA SER A 17 -8.52 -29.99 -9.15
C SER A 17 -8.71 -28.49 -9.43
N ILE A 18 -9.24 -27.77 -8.45
CA ILE A 18 -9.22 -26.32 -8.46
C ILE A 18 -7.77 -25.92 -8.14
N ALA A 19 -7.00 -25.70 -9.20
CA ALA A 19 -5.72 -25.01 -9.07
C ALA A 19 -6.05 -23.61 -8.57
N GLY A 20 -5.84 -23.37 -7.27
CA GLY A 20 -5.92 -22.04 -6.69
C GLY A 20 -4.88 -21.16 -7.36
N LEU A 21 -5.30 -20.29 -8.26
CA LEU A 21 -4.48 -19.16 -8.67
C LEU A 21 -4.33 -18.26 -7.45
N SER A 22 -3.20 -18.40 -6.77
CA SER A 22 -2.73 -17.37 -5.85
C SER A 22 -2.39 -16.15 -6.69
N ALA A 23 -3.40 -15.35 -7.00
CA ALA A 23 -3.18 -14.03 -7.51
C ALA A 23 -2.59 -13.21 -6.37
N CYS A 24 -1.28 -12.92 -6.42
CA CYS A 24 -0.68 -11.82 -5.68
C CYS A 24 -1.23 -10.52 -6.27
N SER A 25 -2.50 -10.22 -6.07
CA SER A 25 -3.05 -8.92 -6.36
C SER A 25 -2.82 -8.09 -5.11
N SER A 26 -1.87 -7.17 -5.17
CA SER A 26 -1.85 -5.97 -4.36
C SER A 26 -3.13 -5.21 -4.73
N GLY A 27 -4.21 -5.57 -4.05
CA GLY A 27 -5.51 -4.98 -4.25
C GLY A 27 -5.69 -3.70 -3.43
N PRO A 28 -6.89 -3.10 -3.45
CA PRO A 28 -7.24 -1.94 -2.64
C PRO A 28 -6.97 -2.11 -1.14
N ASP A 29 -6.83 -3.33 -0.66
CA ASP A 29 -6.52 -3.66 0.74
C ASP A 29 -5.07 -3.32 1.15
N ALA A 30 -4.17 -3.05 0.21
CA ALA A 30 -2.79 -2.67 0.49
C ALA A 30 -2.66 -1.23 1.01
N VAL A 31 -3.62 -0.37 0.73
CA VAL A 31 -3.63 1.05 1.10
C VAL A 31 -4.70 1.32 2.14
N THR A 32 -4.31 1.90 3.26
CA THR A 32 -5.21 2.36 4.32
C THR A 32 -5.12 3.88 4.45
N ASP A 33 -6.23 4.57 4.24
CA ASP A 33 -6.31 6.00 4.51
C ASP A 33 -6.35 6.27 6.02
N VAL A 34 -5.51 7.18 6.48
CA VAL A 34 -5.46 7.59 7.89
C VAL A 34 -5.63 9.10 8.03
N SER A 35 -6.29 9.49 9.09
CA SER A 35 -6.39 10.90 9.50
C SER A 35 -5.17 11.31 10.33
N VAL A 36 -5.00 12.62 10.55
CA VAL A 36 -3.96 13.12 11.47
C VAL A 36 -4.14 12.52 12.86
N ALA A 37 -5.37 12.42 13.34
CA ALA A 37 -5.67 11.85 14.66
C ALA A 37 -5.22 10.39 14.81
N SER A 38 -5.30 9.60 13.74
CA SER A 38 -4.88 8.20 13.73
C SER A 38 -3.38 8.03 13.45
N SER A 39 -2.73 9.05 12.92
CA SER A 39 -1.34 8.99 12.46
C SER A 39 -0.35 8.69 13.59
N ALA A 40 -0.59 9.18 14.80
CA ALA A 40 0.31 8.96 15.92
C ALA A 40 0.47 7.46 16.25
N THR A 41 -0.62 6.70 16.20
CA THR A 41 -0.58 5.24 16.39
C THR A 41 0.21 4.54 15.28
N VAL A 42 -0.02 4.93 14.04
CA VAL A 42 0.67 4.35 12.87
C VAL A 42 2.16 4.68 12.90
N LEU A 43 2.51 5.94 13.16
CA LEU A 43 3.91 6.40 13.20
C LEU A 43 4.70 5.81 14.39
N ALA A 44 4.01 5.28 15.41
CA ALA A 44 4.63 4.56 16.51
C ALA A 44 4.97 3.10 16.18
N GLU A 45 4.52 2.56 15.03
CA GLU A 45 4.88 1.21 14.60
C GLU A 45 6.39 1.12 14.34
N SER A 46 7.01 0.05 14.83
CA SER A 46 8.43 -0.18 14.58
C SER A 46 8.68 -0.49 13.09
N GLY A 47 9.75 0.07 12.54
CA GLY A 47 10.16 -0.19 11.16
C GLY A 47 9.32 0.50 10.10
N ILE A 48 8.48 1.47 10.46
CA ILE A 48 7.74 2.27 9.48
C ILE A 48 8.68 3.22 8.72
N THR A 49 8.49 3.30 7.42
CA THR A 49 9.19 4.27 6.55
C THR A 49 8.21 5.37 6.17
N VAL A 50 8.56 6.62 6.47
CA VAL A 50 7.77 7.80 6.13
C VAL A 50 8.25 8.34 4.78
N ILE A 51 7.35 8.51 3.81
CA ILE A 51 7.67 8.99 2.47
C ILE A 51 6.89 10.29 2.19
N ASP A 52 7.63 11.35 1.93
CA ASP A 52 7.11 12.61 1.39
C ASP A 52 7.15 12.56 -0.14
N VAL A 53 5.99 12.55 -0.77
CA VAL A 53 5.90 12.46 -2.24
C VAL A 53 5.74 13.83 -2.92
N ARG A 54 6.03 14.92 -2.19
CA ARG A 54 6.06 16.28 -2.73
C ARG A 54 7.36 16.55 -3.48
N THR A 55 7.46 17.72 -4.08
CA THR A 55 8.69 18.17 -4.72
C THR A 55 9.83 18.33 -3.70
N PRO A 56 11.11 18.25 -4.14
CA PRO A 56 12.27 18.52 -3.27
C PRO A 56 12.21 19.91 -2.61
N THR A 57 11.71 20.92 -3.28
CA THR A 57 11.56 22.28 -2.73
C THR A 57 10.54 22.32 -1.60
N GLU A 58 9.39 21.66 -1.75
CA GLU A 58 8.39 21.56 -0.69
C GLU A 58 8.94 20.79 0.51
N TYR A 59 9.63 19.67 0.26
CA TYR A 59 10.30 18.89 1.31
C TYR A 59 11.30 19.71 2.10
N ALA A 60 12.17 20.46 1.43
CA ALA A 60 13.19 21.30 2.05
C ALA A 60 12.59 22.43 2.91
N SER A 61 11.41 22.93 2.55
CA SER A 61 10.72 23.97 3.33
C SER A 61 10.11 23.47 4.64
N GLY A 62 10.00 22.16 4.81
CA GLY A 62 9.51 21.50 6.02
C GLY A 62 8.81 20.18 5.68
N HIS A 63 9.12 19.14 6.45
CA HIS A 63 8.61 17.78 6.26
C HIS A 63 8.40 17.09 7.60
N LEU A 64 7.65 15.99 7.61
CA LEU A 64 7.48 15.16 8.81
C LEU A 64 8.82 14.57 9.23
N ALA A 65 9.03 14.45 10.53
CA ALA A 65 10.26 13.87 11.08
C ALA A 65 10.56 12.49 10.45
N HIS A 66 11.81 12.26 10.11
CA HIS A 66 12.33 11.03 9.49
C HIS A 66 11.78 10.71 8.10
N ALA A 67 11.05 11.62 7.45
CA ALA A 67 10.57 11.41 6.09
C ALA A 67 11.73 11.37 5.09
N VAL A 68 11.61 10.49 4.10
CA VAL A 68 12.43 10.52 2.89
C VAL A 68 11.62 11.13 1.75
N ASN A 69 12.26 11.91 0.90
CA ASN A 69 11.58 12.54 -0.24
C ASN A 69 11.70 11.68 -1.49
N ILE A 70 10.56 11.30 -2.05
CA ILE A 70 10.45 10.63 -3.35
C ILE A 70 9.30 11.29 -4.11
N ASP A 71 9.60 12.24 -4.95
CA ASP A 71 8.60 13.03 -5.69
C ASP A 71 7.78 12.15 -6.65
N VAL A 72 6.46 12.08 -6.44
CA VAL A 72 5.56 11.28 -7.28
C VAL A 72 5.48 11.76 -8.73
N ASN A 73 5.83 13.01 -8.99
CA ASN A 73 5.86 13.59 -10.33
C ASN A 73 7.22 13.37 -11.05
N ASP A 74 8.22 12.87 -10.34
CA ASP A 74 9.48 12.50 -10.97
C ASP A 74 9.29 11.26 -11.86
N ALA A 75 9.84 11.29 -13.07
CA ALA A 75 9.76 10.18 -14.02
C ALA A 75 10.38 8.88 -13.47
N THR A 76 11.23 8.98 -12.47
CA THR A 76 11.90 7.84 -11.84
C THR A 76 11.22 7.35 -10.56
N PHE A 77 10.05 7.88 -10.20
CA PHE A 77 9.33 7.53 -8.97
C PHE A 77 9.18 6.01 -8.78
N ASP A 78 8.67 5.30 -9.80
CA ASP A 78 8.46 3.86 -9.72
C ASP A 78 9.77 3.09 -9.50
N ARG A 79 10.85 3.53 -10.13
CA ARG A 79 12.17 2.94 -9.94
C ARG A 79 12.70 3.19 -8.52
N GLN A 80 12.51 4.40 -7.99
CA GLN A 80 12.96 4.76 -6.64
C GLN A 80 12.22 3.94 -5.58
N VAL A 81 10.88 3.87 -5.65
CA VAL A 81 10.11 3.09 -4.68
C VAL A 81 10.36 1.59 -4.84
N THR A 82 10.58 1.09 -6.06
CA THR A 82 10.85 -0.34 -6.31
C THR A 82 12.14 -0.82 -5.63
N ALA A 83 13.07 0.07 -5.32
CA ALA A 83 14.26 -0.24 -4.54
C ALA A 83 13.97 -0.50 -3.05
N LEU A 84 12.78 -0.15 -2.56
CA LEU A 84 12.36 -0.36 -1.18
C LEU A 84 11.79 -1.78 -0.98
N PRO A 85 11.88 -2.36 0.24
CA PRO A 85 11.29 -3.66 0.55
C PRO A 85 9.77 -3.68 0.32
N LYS A 86 9.26 -4.64 -0.43
CA LYS A 86 7.82 -4.76 -0.73
C LYS A 86 6.96 -5.14 0.48
N ASP A 87 7.54 -5.82 1.44
CA ASP A 87 6.92 -6.27 2.70
C ASP A 87 7.09 -5.24 3.84
N GLY A 88 7.75 -4.12 3.57
CA GLY A 88 7.87 -3.02 4.53
C GLY A 88 6.54 -2.33 4.79
N THR A 89 6.49 -1.54 5.86
CA THR A 89 5.36 -0.68 6.21
C THR A 89 5.69 0.77 5.86
N TYR A 90 4.79 1.43 5.15
CA TYR A 90 5.00 2.77 4.60
C TYR A 90 3.92 3.73 5.04
N PHE A 91 4.32 4.93 5.44
CA PHE A 91 3.44 6.06 5.69
C PHE A 91 3.74 7.13 4.66
N VAL A 92 2.77 7.41 3.79
CA VAL A 92 2.96 8.25 2.60
C VAL A 92 2.09 9.49 2.72
N TYR A 93 2.66 10.65 2.42
CA TYR A 93 1.92 11.91 2.47
C TYR A 93 2.38 12.89 1.37
N CYS A 94 1.51 13.85 1.07
CA CYS A 94 1.82 15.02 0.25
C CYS A 94 1.34 16.30 0.93
N HIS A 95 0.99 17.33 0.16
CA HIS A 95 0.49 18.59 0.74
C HIS A 95 -0.98 18.48 1.17
N SER A 96 -1.87 17.97 0.31
CA SER A 96 -3.32 17.95 0.50
C SER A 96 -3.96 16.56 0.41
N GLY A 97 -3.19 15.51 0.15
CA GLY A 97 -3.67 14.13 0.02
C GLY A 97 -3.86 13.65 -1.42
N ASN A 98 -3.90 14.51 -2.43
CA ASN A 98 -4.15 14.10 -3.82
C ASN A 98 -2.98 13.36 -4.46
N ARG A 99 -1.77 13.90 -4.35
CA ARG A 99 -0.55 13.26 -4.89
C ARG A 99 -0.21 11.96 -4.14
N SER A 100 -0.41 11.93 -2.84
CA SER A 100 -0.17 10.71 -2.04
C SER A 100 -1.16 9.60 -2.35
N ALA A 101 -2.40 9.92 -2.68
CA ALA A 101 -3.37 8.92 -3.16
C ALA A 101 -2.89 8.26 -4.46
N VAL A 102 -2.38 9.05 -5.41
CA VAL A 102 -1.77 8.52 -6.65
C VAL A 102 -0.52 7.70 -6.36
N ALA A 103 0.35 8.20 -5.49
CA ALA A 103 1.60 7.51 -5.13
C ALA A 103 1.33 6.14 -4.48
N THR A 104 0.41 6.08 -3.52
CA THR A 104 0.07 4.84 -2.82
C THR A 104 -0.61 3.82 -3.73
N GLU A 105 -1.46 4.26 -4.67
CA GLU A 105 -2.02 3.39 -5.69
C GLU A 105 -0.94 2.80 -6.60
N ARG A 106 0.03 3.61 -7.04
CA ARG A 106 1.17 3.14 -7.84
C ARG A 106 2.02 2.14 -7.05
N MET A 107 2.31 2.42 -5.79
CA MET A 107 3.04 1.51 -4.91
C MET A 107 2.31 0.17 -4.74
N ALA A 108 0.99 0.20 -4.52
CA ALA A 108 0.18 -1.02 -4.42
C ALA A 108 0.27 -1.86 -5.71
N LYS A 109 0.17 -1.23 -6.88
CA LYS A 109 0.36 -1.89 -8.19
C LYS A 109 1.76 -2.47 -8.38
N LEU A 110 2.76 -1.89 -7.75
CA LEU A 110 4.15 -2.37 -7.76
C LEU A 110 4.42 -3.49 -6.75
N GLY A 111 3.43 -3.93 -5.98
CA GLY A 111 3.50 -5.07 -5.09
C GLY A 111 3.73 -4.75 -3.60
N PHE A 112 3.65 -3.50 -3.20
CA PHE A 112 3.68 -3.13 -1.79
C PHE A 112 2.36 -3.52 -1.12
N THR A 113 2.41 -4.03 0.11
CA THR A 113 1.26 -4.67 0.76
C THR A 113 0.75 -3.95 1.99
N LYS A 114 1.54 -3.02 2.55
CA LYS A 114 1.16 -2.27 3.75
C LYS A 114 1.54 -0.79 3.63
N ILE A 115 0.58 0.02 3.21
CA ILE A 115 0.77 1.43 2.92
C ILE A 115 -0.32 2.23 3.63
N TYR A 116 0.07 3.22 4.41
CA TYR A 116 -0.82 4.22 4.99
C TYR A 116 -0.73 5.50 4.19
N ASN A 117 -1.88 6.06 3.80
CA ASN A 117 -1.99 7.34 3.12
C ASN A 117 -2.54 8.39 4.09
N LEU A 118 -1.77 9.44 4.37
CA LEU A 118 -2.25 10.55 5.18
C LEU A 118 -3.25 11.39 4.40
N LYS A 119 -4.53 11.29 4.74
CA LYS A 119 -5.57 12.17 4.19
C LYS A 119 -5.33 13.60 4.63
N GLY A 120 -5.52 14.54 3.71
CA GLY A 120 -5.31 15.95 3.98
C GLY A 120 -3.84 16.40 4.02
N GLY A 121 -2.89 15.49 4.07
CA GLY A 121 -1.45 15.75 3.96
C GLY A 121 -0.91 16.74 4.99
N VAL A 122 0.14 17.46 4.61
CA VAL A 122 0.80 18.47 5.45
C VAL A 122 -0.16 19.58 5.87
N ALA A 123 -1.12 19.95 5.02
CA ALA A 123 -2.09 20.99 5.36
C ALA A 123 -2.90 20.62 6.61
N ASP A 124 -3.49 19.43 6.64
CA ASP A 124 -4.23 18.93 7.81
C ASP A 124 -3.31 18.63 8.99
N TRP A 125 -2.12 18.11 8.72
CA TRP A 125 -1.11 17.87 9.75
C TRP A 125 -0.81 19.13 10.56
N GLN A 126 -0.49 20.23 9.89
CA GLN A 126 -0.21 21.51 10.53
C GLN A 126 -1.45 22.14 11.18
N ALA A 127 -2.62 22.03 10.54
CA ALA A 127 -3.88 22.54 11.08
C ALA A 127 -4.26 21.85 12.41
N ASN A 128 -3.80 20.62 12.62
CA ASN A 128 -3.99 19.86 13.89
C ASN A 128 -2.78 19.92 14.82
N GLY A 129 -1.88 20.89 14.62
CA GLY A 129 -0.74 21.13 15.50
C GLY A 129 0.47 20.22 15.24
N GLY A 130 0.49 19.47 14.14
CA GLY A 130 1.63 18.65 13.74
C GLY A 130 2.85 19.50 13.40
N ALA A 131 4.01 19.12 13.94
CA ALA A 131 5.27 19.81 13.67
C ALA A 131 5.91 19.33 12.36
N LEU A 132 6.63 20.23 11.69
CA LEU A 132 7.51 19.93 10.60
C LEU A 132 8.95 20.21 11.01
N VAL A 133 9.88 19.47 10.45
CA VAL A 133 11.31 19.67 10.60
C VAL A 133 11.91 20.14 9.27
N THR A 134 13.04 20.82 9.34
CA THR A 134 13.87 21.16 8.18
C THR A 134 15.20 20.45 8.31
N SER A 135 15.74 19.98 7.20
CA SER A 135 17.06 19.32 7.16
C SER A 135 18.17 20.35 7.09
#